data_6dd50f4d0ef9726d6e6c697210109081
#
_entry.id   6dd50f4d0ef9726d6e6c697210109081
#
_cell.length_a   1.000
_cell.length_b   1.000
_cell.length_c   1.000
_cell.angle_alpha   90.00
_cell.angle_beta   90.00
_cell.angle_gamma   90.00
#
_symmetry.space_group_name_H-M   'P 1'
#
loop_
_entity.id
_entity.type
_entity.pdbx_description
1 polymer ?
#
loop_
_entity_poly.entity_id
_entity_poly.type
_entity_poly.pdbx_seq_one_letter_code
_entity_poly.pdbx_strand_id
1 'polypeptide(L)'
;MPKQQDLCEDSRLLRLLADELLEYAQARQQTIVTAESCSAGMLAFAFAKGNGASQAFLGGFVAYTKEMKSRVLGVPPSLMKEKTAVCGEVADAMAIGALLQSDASIGVSITGVAGPDADEDGNPVG
;
A
#
# COMPACT_ATOMS: atom_id res chain seq x y z
N MET A 1 -14.27 18.93 -2.14
CA MET A 1 -12.97 18.76 -2.80
C MET A 1 -11.89 19.45 -1.97
N PRO A 2 -10.76 18.82 -1.69
CA PRO A 2 -9.67 19.50 -1.01
C PRO A 2 -9.19 20.69 -1.86
N LYS A 3 -8.81 21.76 -1.19
CA LYS A 3 -8.23 22.93 -1.88
C LYS A 3 -6.86 22.55 -2.42
N GLN A 4 -6.44 23.17 -3.50
CA GLN A 4 -5.15 22.90 -4.14
C GLN A 4 -3.96 23.05 -3.18
N GLN A 5 -4.11 23.86 -2.14
CA GLN A 5 -3.16 24.05 -1.06
C GLN A 5 -3.02 22.80 -0.18
N ASP A 6 -4.16 22.14 0.14
CA ASP A 6 -4.19 20.94 0.98
C ASP A 6 -3.47 19.77 0.27
N LEU A 7 -3.67 19.61 -1.04
CA LEU A 7 -3.00 18.59 -1.85
C LEU A 7 -1.47 18.79 -1.90
N CYS A 8 -1.01 20.02 -1.84
CA CYS A 8 0.41 20.32 -1.84
C CYS A 8 1.07 20.00 -0.49
N GLU A 9 0.36 20.27 0.61
CA GLU A 9 0.81 19.95 1.97
C GLU A 9 0.83 18.44 2.20
N ASP A 10 -0.21 17.72 1.79
CA ASP A 10 -0.29 16.27 1.89
C ASP A 10 0.83 15.58 1.10
N SER A 11 1.12 16.04 -0.09
CA SER A 11 2.21 15.51 -0.93
C SER A 11 3.58 15.76 -0.30
N ARG A 12 3.76 16.91 0.34
CA ARG A 12 4.99 17.24 1.06
C ARG A 12 5.16 16.37 2.29
N LEU A 13 4.11 16.20 3.07
CA LEU A 13 4.12 15.34 4.26
C LEU A 13 4.42 13.90 3.88
N LEU A 14 3.76 13.36 2.86
CA LEU A 14 4.00 12.01 2.36
C LEU A 14 5.47 11.81 1.99
N ARG A 15 6.09 12.77 1.32
CA ARG A 15 7.51 12.70 0.98
C ARG A 15 8.41 12.69 2.20
N LEU A 16 8.15 13.57 3.19
CA LEU A 16 8.93 13.61 4.42
C LEU A 16 8.85 12.29 5.19
N LEU A 17 7.65 11.72 5.30
CA LEU A 17 7.45 10.44 5.96
C LEU A 17 8.12 9.28 5.21
N ALA A 18 8.09 9.29 3.87
CA ALA A 18 8.80 8.30 3.07
C ALA A 18 10.32 8.39 3.27
N ASP A 19 10.89 9.59 3.26
CA ASP A 19 12.32 9.80 3.52
C ASP A 19 12.71 9.31 4.92
N GLU A 20 11.93 9.63 5.93
CA GLU A 20 12.16 9.20 7.32
C GLU A 20 12.12 7.68 7.46
N LEU A 21 11.14 7.02 6.83
CA LEU A 21 11.02 5.57 6.87
C LEU A 21 12.16 4.87 6.10
N LEU A 22 12.59 5.42 4.98
CA LEU A 22 13.74 4.91 4.23
C LEU A 22 15.03 5.02 5.06
N GLU A 23 15.25 6.15 5.71
CA GLU A 23 16.40 6.34 6.60
C GLU A 23 16.38 5.36 7.78
N TYR A 24 15.21 5.18 8.39
CA TYR A 24 15.00 4.19 9.44
C TYR A 24 15.33 2.77 8.99
N ALA A 25 14.85 2.38 7.82
CA ALA A 25 15.10 1.05 7.25
C ALA A 25 16.58 0.84 6.92
N GLN A 26 17.23 1.82 6.29
CA GLN A 26 18.66 1.76 5.98
C GLN A 26 19.52 1.60 7.24
N ALA A 27 19.24 2.37 8.28
CA ALA A 27 19.99 2.30 9.54
C ALA A 27 19.91 0.92 10.21
N ARG A 28 18.89 0.13 9.88
CA ARG A 28 18.66 -1.23 10.42
C ARG A 28 18.92 -2.34 9.41
N GLN A 29 19.42 -2.00 8.24
CA GLN A 29 19.62 -2.95 7.14
C GLN A 29 18.31 -3.70 6.78
N GLN A 30 17.19 -2.99 6.86
CA GLN A 30 15.87 -3.47 6.50
C GLN A 30 15.45 -2.97 5.12
N THR A 31 14.58 -3.71 4.48
CA THR A 31 14.04 -3.39 3.16
C THR A 31 12.52 -3.39 3.17
N ILE A 32 11.92 -2.60 2.29
CA ILE A 32 10.50 -2.32 2.25
C ILE A 32 9.90 -2.81 0.93
N VAL A 33 8.74 -3.45 1.03
CA VAL A 33 7.86 -3.77 -0.10
C VAL A 33 6.47 -3.21 0.16
N THR A 34 5.78 -2.76 -0.88
CA THR A 34 4.41 -2.24 -0.78
C THR A 34 3.41 -3.15 -1.47
N ALA A 35 2.17 -3.12 -0.99
CA ALA A 35 1.02 -3.77 -1.62
C ALA A 35 -0.16 -2.79 -1.61
N GLU A 36 -0.56 -2.32 -2.78
CA GLU A 36 -1.53 -1.24 -2.91
C GLU A 36 -2.75 -1.66 -3.72
N SER A 37 -3.91 -1.20 -3.29
CA SER A 37 -5.16 -1.34 -4.00
C SER A 37 -5.65 0.04 -4.48
N CYS A 38 -6.47 0.74 -3.71
CA CYS A 38 -7.05 2.02 -4.11
C CYS A 38 -6.02 3.13 -4.41
N SER A 39 -4.86 3.09 -3.80
CA SER A 39 -3.77 4.05 -4.04
C SER A 39 -2.98 3.79 -5.33
N ALA A 40 -3.15 2.61 -5.94
CA ALA A 40 -2.66 2.25 -7.27
C ALA A 40 -1.17 2.56 -7.55
N GLY A 41 -0.31 2.48 -6.55
CA GLY A 41 1.13 2.72 -6.69
C GLY A 41 1.62 4.07 -6.15
N MET A 42 0.76 4.92 -5.59
CA MET A 42 1.17 6.21 -5.01
C MET A 42 2.18 6.05 -3.88
N LEU A 43 2.00 5.06 -3.01
CA LEU A 43 2.94 4.81 -1.92
C LEU A 43 4.28 4.33 -2.46
N ALA A 44 4.28 3.38 -3.38
CA ALA A 44 5.49 2.91 -4.07
C ALA A 44 6.24 4.06 -4.74
N PHE A 45 5.52 4.94 -5.42
CA PHE A 45 6.08 6.12 -6.07
C PHE A 45 6.71 7.09 -5.05
N ALA A 46 6.05 7.30 -3.90
CA ALA A 46 6.60 8.13 -2.83
C ALA A 46 7.94 7.58 -2.30
N PHE A 47 8.04 6.27 -2.08
CA PHE A 47 9.30 5.63 -1.71
C PHE A 47 10.35 5.74 -2.81
N ALA A 48 9.97 5.47 -4.06
CA ALA A 48 10.92 5.52 -5.18
C ALA A 48 11.57 6.90 -5.37
N LYS A 49 10.86 7.97 -5.01
CA LYS A 49 11.36 9.34 -5.03
C LYS A 49 12.14 9.74 -3.77
N GLY A 50 12.11 8.90 -2.75
CA GLY A 50 12.75 9.18 -1.47
C GLY A 50 14.27 9.04 -1.51
N ASN A 51 14.94 9.69 -0.58
CA ASN A 51 16.38 9.61 -0.42
C ASN A 51 16.79 8.20 0.04
N GLY A 52 17.69 7.57 -0.70
CA GLY A 52 18.17 6.21 -0.38
C GLY A 52 17.21 5.08 -0.77
N ALA A 53 16.22 5.36 -1.63
CA ALA A 53 15.27 4.35 -2.11
C ALA A 53 15.95 3.10 -2.68
N SER A 54 17.00 3.26 -3.47
CA SER A 54 17.76 2.14 -4.08
C SER A 54 18.37 1.18 -3.05
N GLN A 55 18.52 1.59 -1.82
CA GLN A 55 19.11 0.77 -0.75
C GLN A 55 18.05 0.08 0.12
N ALA A 56 16.84 0.62 0.21
CA ALA A 56 15.84 0.15 1.15
C ALA A 56 14.49 -0.22 0.52
N PHE A 57 14.15 0.31 -0.64
CA PHE A 57 12.88 0.02 -1.31
C PHE A 57 13.07 -1.04 -2.40
N LEU A 58 12.47 -2.21 -2.26
CA LEU A 58 12.59 -3.30 -3.24
C LEU A 58 11.59 -3.16 -4.38
N GLY A 59 10.42 -2.63 -4.12
CA GLY A 59 9.34 -2.53 -5.10
C GLY A 59 7.98 -2.66 -4.46
N GLY A 60 6.94 -2.79 -5.29
CA GLY A 60 5.58 -2.90 -4.82
C GLY A 60 4.68 -3.65 -5.78
N PHE A 61 3.55 -4.07 -5.26
CA PHE A 61 2.48 -4.73 -6.00
C PHE A 61 1.26 -3.83 -6.03
N VAL A 62 0.66 -3.69 -7.19
CA VAL A 62 -0.65 -3.06 -7.37
C VAL A 62 -1.67 -4.15 -7.64
N ALA A 63 -2.55 -4.41 -6.69
CA ALA A 63 -3.57 -5.45 -6.74
C ALA A 63 -4.93 -4.80 -6.49
N TYR A 64 -5.54 -4.26 -7.52
CA TYR A 64 -6.72 -3.42 -7.44
C TYR A 64 -8.01 -4.22 -7.22
N THR A 65 -8.19 -5.31 -7.95
CA THR A 65 -9.39 -6.16 -7.86
C THR A 65 -9.22 -7.28 -6.83
N LYS A 66 -10.35 -7.85 -6.37
CA LYS A 66 -10.34 -9.04 -5.50
C LYS A 66 -9.57 -10.20 -6.13
N GLU A 67 -9.75 -10.40 -7.43
CA GLU A 67 -9.04 -11.45 -8.18
C GLU A 67 -7.53 -11.23 -8.16
N MET A 68 -7.07 -9.99 -8.40
CA MET A 68 -5.64 -9.67 -8.35
C MET A 68 -5.06 -9.80 -6.95
N LYS A 69 -5.80 -9.41 -5.91
CA LYS A 69 -5.37 -9.62 -4.53
C LYS A 69 -5.12 -11.10 -4.22
N SER A 70 -5.99 -11.98 -4.70
CA SER A 70 -5.83 -13.43 -4.52
C SER A 70 -4.71 -13.99 -5.37
N ARG A 71 -4.67 -13.64 -6.64
CA ARG A 71 -3.72 -14.22 -7.62
C ARG A 71 -2.29 -13.78 -7.36
N VAL A 72 -2.07 -12.52 -7.06
CA VAL A 72 -0.73 -11.94 -6.92
C VAL A 72 -0.22 -11.98 -5.49
N LEU A 73 -1.09 -11.70 -4.52
CA LEU A 73 -0.71 -11.59 -3.11
C LEU A 73 -1.18 -12.77 -2.24
N GLY A 74 -1.92 -13.70 -2.82
CA GLY A 74 -2.40 -14.87 -2.09
C GLY A 74 -3.47 -14.56 -1.04
N VAL A 75 -4.17 -13.42 -1.15
CA VAL A 75 -5.29 -13.10 -0.26
C VAL A 75 -6.39 -14.15 -0.45
N PRO A 76 -6.83 -14.85 0.62
CA PRO A 76 -7.85 -15.87 0.49
C PRO A 76 -9.16 -15.31 -0.05
N PRO A 77 -9.73 -15.88 -1.14
CA PRO A 77 -11.04 -15.44 -1.65
C PRO A 77 -12.15 -15.54 -0.62
N SER A 78 -12.09 -16.55 0.26
CA SER A 78 -13.03 -16.74 1.36
C SER A 78 -13.02 -15.57 2.35
N LEU A 79 -11.85 -15.03 2.64
CA LEU A 79 -11.71 -13.86 3.52
C LEU A 79 -12.43 -12.62 2.95
N MET A 80 -12.23 -12.36 1.68
CA MET A 80 -12.87 -11.23 1.00
C MET A 80 -14.38 -11.41 0.81
N LYS A 81 -14.83 -12.66 0.69
CA LYS A 81 -16.25 -12.99 0.63
C LYS A 81 -16.94 -12.80 2.00
N GLU A 82 -16.26 -13.17 3.06
CA GLU A 82 -16.79 -13.08 4.44
C GLU A 82 -16.72 -11.67 5.01
N LYS A 83 -15.60 -10.98 4.79
CA LYS A 83 -15.25 -9.72 5.45
C LYS A 83 -15.16 -8.50 4.53
N THR A 84 -15.44 -8.64 3.24
CA THR A 84 -15.18 -7.65 2.17
C THR A 84 -13.69 -7.50 1.81
N ALA A 85 -13.40 -6.76 0.73
CA ALA A 85 -12.02 -6.47 0.31
C ALA A 85 -11.41 -5.26 1.03
N VAL A 86 -12.19 -4.53 1.81
CA VAL A 86 -11.79 -3.31 2.53
C VAL A 86 -11.93 -3.53 4.03
N CYS A 87 -10.93 -4.16 4.60
CA CYS A 87 -10.85 -4.40 6.04
C CYS A 87 -9.40 -4.64 6.47
N GLY A 88 -9.15 -4.59 7.77
CA GLY A 88 -7.80 -4.78 8.33
C GLY A 88 -7.21 -6.14 8.00
N GLU A 89 -8.01 -7.19 8.04
CA GLU A 89 -7.56 -8.56 7.77
C GLU A 89 -7.10 -8.73 6.30
N VAL A 90 -7.75 -8.07 5.37
CA VAL A 90 -7.32 -8.07 3.96
C VAL A 90 -6.06 -7.24 3.78
N ALA A 91 -5.94 -6.10 4.45
CA ALA A 91 -4.70 -5.31 4.44
C ALA A 91 -3.52 -6.14 4.98
N ASP A 92 -3.70 -6.82 6.11
CA ASP A 92 -2.68 -7.72 6.69
C ASP A 92 -2.29 -8.83 5.70
N ALA A 93 -3.27 -9.49 5.09
CA ALA A 93 -3.03 -10.55 4.11
C ALA A 93 -2.28 -10.03 2.87
N MET A 94 -2.57 -8.81 2.42
CA MET A 94 -1.86 -8.16 1.32
C MET A 94 -0.39 -7.90 1.67
N ALA A 95 -0.12 -7.36 2.86
CA ALA A 95 1.24 -7.09 3.32
C ALA A 95 2.05 -8.37 3.48
N ILE A 96 1.46 -9.41 4.07
CA ILE A 96 2.06 -10.74 4.20
C ILE A 96 2.36 -11.34 2.82
N GLY A 97 1.41 -11.26 1.89
CA GLY A 97 1.60 -11.71 0.51
C GLY A 97 2.77 -11.02 -0.19
N ALA A 98 2.91 -9.72 -0.03
CA ALA A 98 4.03 -8.96 -0.57
C ALA A 98 5.38 -9.39 0.04
N LEU A 99 5.42 -9.65 1.35
CA LEU A 99 6.61 -10.19 2.01
C LEU A 99 6.98 -11.58 1.50
N LEU A 100 6.00 -12.46 1.28
CA LEU A 100 6.23 -13.82 0.77
C LEU A 100 6.71 -13.82 -0.69
N GLN A 101 6.36 -12.81 -1.47
CA GLN A 101 6.76 -12.65 -2.88
C GLN A 101 8.09 -11.89 -3.05
N SER A 102 8.70 -11.46 -1.98
CA SER A 102 9.91 -10.64 -2.00
C SER A 102 10.86 -11.03 -0.88
N ASP A 103 12.07 -10.49 -0.92
CA ASP A 103 13.04 -10.62 0.18
C ASP A 103 12.97 -9.43 1.17
N ALA A 104 11.89 -8.67 1.14
CA ALA A 104 11.72 -7.53 2.02
C ALA A 104 11.51 -7.96 3.48
N SER A 105 11.93 -7.11 4.40
CA SER A 105 11.74 -7.30 5.82
C SER A 105 10.53 -6.54 6.38
N ILE A 106 10.06 -5.52 5.66
CA ILE A 106 8.91 -4.70 6.02
C ILE A 106 7.90 -4.69 4.86
N GLY A 107 6.66 -5.11 5.12
CA GLY A 107 5.54 -5.02 4.18
C GLY A 107 4.57 -3.94 4.61
N VAL A 108 4.19 -3.07 3.68
CA VAL A 108 3.19 -2.01 3.90
C VAL A 108 2.07 -2.17 2.89
N SER A 109 0.84 -2.21 3.34
CA SER A 109 -0.31 -2.37 2.46
C SER A 109 -1.35 -1.25 2.62
N ILE A 110 -2.08 -0.99 1.54
CA ILE A 110 -3.22 -0.08 1.53
C ILE A 110 -4.37 -0.75 0.78
N THR A 111 -5.52 -0.86 1.43
CA THR A 111 -6.79 -1.19 0.80
C THR A 111 -7.84 -0.18 1.22
N GLY A 112 -8.78 0.14 0.34
CA GLY A 112 -9.81 1.14 0.59
C GLY A 112 -10.69 1.33 -0.63
N VAL A 113 -11.58 2.31 -0.54
CA VAL A 113 -12.49 2.71 -1.62
C VAL A 113 -12.10 4.10 -2.12
N ALA A 114 -11.64 4.17 -3.37
CA ALA A 114 -11.21 5.45 -3.96
C ALA A 114 -12.38 6.43 -4.22
N GLY A 115 -13.61 5.92 -4.34
CA GLY A 115 -14.78 6.73 -4.66
C GLY A 115 -14.94 6.98 -6.17
N PRO A 116 -15.88 7.83 -6.59
CA PRO A 116 -16.72 8.69 -5.74
C PRO A 116 -17.85 7.98 -4.98
N ASP A 117 -18.23 6.78 -5.40
CA ASP A 117 -19.28 5.99 -4.78
C ASP A 117 -18.71 4.88 -3.90
N ALA A 118 -19.56 4.31 -3.05
CA ALA A 118 -19.26 3.09 -2.31
C ALA A 118 -18.91 1.95 -3.26
N ASP A 119 -18.14 0.97 -2.77
CA ASP A 119 -17.79 -0.20 -3.57
C ASP A 119 -18.97 -1.20 -3.71
N GLU A 120 -18.73 -2.31 -4.42
CA GLU A 120 -19.72 -3.37 -4.65
C GLU A 120 -20.22 -4.06 -3.36
N ASP A 121 -19.44 -4.01 -2.29
CA ASP A 121 -19.77 -4.56 -0.98
C ASP A 121 -20.44 -3.53 -0.04
N GLY A 122 -20.66 -2.31 -0.52
CA GLY A 122 -21.28 -1.21 0.25
C GLY A 122 -20.32 -0.51 1.21
N ASN A 123 -19.00 -0.72 1.08
CA ASN A 123 -18.05 0.03 1.90
C ASN A 123 -18.04 1.50 1.47
N PRO A 124 -18.00 2.43 2.43
CA PRO A 124 -17.91 3.85 2.11
C PRO A 124 -16.54 4.22 1.53
N VAL A 125 -16.46 5.40 0.93
CA VAL A 125 -15.18 5.98 0.47
C VAL A 125 -14.22 6.16 1.64
N GLY A 126 -12.97 5.74 1.44
CA GLY A 126 -11.91 5.80 2.46
C GLY A 126 -11.18 4.50 2.69
#